data_d1588725e30d2db536cf306b678417f3
#
_entry.id   d1588725e30d2db536cf306b678417f3
#
_cell.length_a   1.000
_cell.length_b   1.000
_cell.length_c   1.000
_cell.angle_alpha   90.00
_cell.angle_beta   90.00
_cell.angle_gamma   90.00
#
_symmetry.space_group_name_H-M   'P 1'
#
loop_
_entity.id
_entity.type
_entity.pdbx_description
1 polymer ?
#
loop_
_entity_poly.entity_id
_entity_poly.type
_entity_poly.pdbx_seq_one_letter_code
_entity_poly.pdbx_strand_id
1 'polypeptide(L)'
;SKVFQLEFLRVGEFVPLQRLLFFVGPLVEKAGAFTPGAEMVVLPTSHGPISTAICYEIVFPGLVRQSVVKGAQLLTTITNDAWYGHSSAPYQHFLQASMRAIEQGRYLVRAANTGVSGIVDPYGRVVQQSAIFERTAIVGDVRMLQGGTVYGRIGDLFAYICAALTLAALLCSGGIRGDRTR
;
A
#
# COMPACT_ATOMS: atom_id res chain seq x y z
N SER A 1 -12.27 -17.18 13.18
CA SER A 1 -11.82 -15.77 13.15
C SER A 1 -10.56 -15.69 12.30
N LYS A 2 -10.67 -15.10 11.12
CA LYS A 2 -9.50 -14.87 10.27
C LYS A 2 -8.78 -13.67 10.88
N VAL A 3 -7.59 -13.89 11.39
CA VAL A 3 -6.74 -12.83 11.90
C VAL A 3 -6.14 -12.14 10.67
N PHE A 4 -6.53 -10.90 10.40
CA PHE A 4 -5.87 -10.06 9.44
C PHE A 4 -4.47 -9.75 9.97
N GLN A 5 -3.47 -9.97 9.14
CA GLN A 5 -2.12 -9.76 9.54
C GLN A 5 -1.56 -8.51 8.92
N LEU A 6 -0.99 -7.69 9.78
CA LEU A 6 -0.12 -6.60 9.40
C LEU A 6 1.18 -7.18 8.83
N GLU A 7 1.35 -7.20 7.51
CA GLU A 7 2.65 -7.45 6.89
C GLU A 7 3.71 -6.45 7.36
N PHE A 8 3.26 -5.32 7.89
CA PHE A 8 4.12 -4.31 8.51
C PHE A 8 5.07 -4.88 9.59
N LEU A 9 4.64 -5.90 10.33
CA LEU A 9 5.49 -6.55 11.33
C LEU A 9 6.48 -7.54 10.73
N ARG A 10 6.35 -7.88 9.45
CA ARG A 10 7.41 -8.53 8.69
C ARG A 10 8.56 -7.59 8.30
N VAL A 11 8.49 -6.31 8.56
CA VAL A 11 9.62 -5.39 8.32
C VAL A 11 10.88 -5.86 9.04
N GLY A 12 10.75 -6.52 10.18
CA GLY A 12 11.84 -7.20 10.84
C GLY A 12 12.44 -8.38 10.05
N GLU A 13 11.65 -9.05 9.19
CA GLU A 13 12.11 -10.13 8.30
C GLU A 13 12.61 -9.58 6.95
N PHE A 14 12.15 -8.40 6.53
CA PHE A 14 12.53 -7.76 5.27
C PHE A 14 13.63 -6.73 5.38
N VAL A 15 14.25 -6.54 6.53
CA VAL A 15 15.45 -5.72 6.63
C VAL A 15 16.55 -6.41 5.82
N PRO A 16 16.95 -5.88 4.65
CA PRO A 16 18.08 -6.41 3.92
C PRO A 16 19.28 -6.36 4.87
N LEU A 17 20.00 -7.48 5.02
CA LEU A 17 21.09 -7.63 5.99
C LEU A 17 20.64 -7.92 7.45
N GLN A 18 19.49 -8.55 7.68
CA GLN A 18 19.03 -8.95 9.01
C GLN A 18 20.10 -9.73 9.81
N ARG A 19 20.93 -10.53 9.12
CA ARG A 19 22.07 -11.22 9.75
C ARG A 19 23.16 -10.27 10.28
N LEU A 20 23.27 -9.05 9.74
CA LEU A 20 24.18 -8.00 10.22
C LEU A 20 23.54 -7.13 11.32
N LEU A 21 22.20 -7.07 11.37
CA LEU A 21 21.42 -6.24 12.30
C LEU A 21 20.82 -7.08 13.43
N PHE A 22 21.61 -8.04 13.98
CA PHE A 22 21.20 -8.93 15.07
C PHE A 22 20.67 -8.21 16.32
N PHE A 23 20.98 -6.93 16.49
CA PHE A 23 20.52 -6.09 17.60
C PHE A 23 19.06 -5.64 17.45
N VAL A 24 18.44 -5.78 16.27
CA VAL A 24 17.04 -5.42 16.03
C VAL A 24 16.09 -6.55 16.46
N GLY A 25 16.56 -7.79 16.54
CA GLY A 25 15.79 -8.97 16.92
C GLY A 25 14.99 -8.81 18.22
N PRO A 26 15.60 -8.37 19.34
CA PRO A 26 14.91 -8.20 20.62
C PRO A 26 13.83 -7.11 20.62
N LEU A 27 13.90 -6.14 19.67
CA LEU A 27 12.90 -5.08 19.53
C LEU A 27 11.65 -5.61 18.82
N VAL A 28 11.83 -6.53 17.88
CA VAL A 28 10.74 -7.18 17.12
C VAL A 28 10.02 -8.23 17.99
N GLU A 29 10.75 -8.98 18.81
CA GLU A 29 10.16 -9.96 19.73
C GLU A 29 9.23 -9.33 20.78
N LYS A 30 9.52 -8.10 21.24
CA LYS A 30 8.64 -7.37 22.17
C LYS A 30 7.34 -6.87 21.56
N ALA A 31 7.25 -6.78 20.24
CA ALA A 31 6.04 -6.36 19.53
C ALA A 31 4.99 -7.47 19.38
N GLY A 32 5.29 -8.71 19.78
CA GLY A 32 4.43 -9.87 19.64
C GLY A 32 4.53 -10.53 18.27
N ALA A 33 4.54 -11.86 18.25
CA ALA A 33 4.54 -12.63 17.02
C ALA A 33 3.15 -12.61 16.37
N PHE A 34 2.99 -11.85 15.31
CA PHE A 34 1.79 -11.93 14.47
C PHE A 34 1.96 -13.03 13.44
N THR A 35 0.92 -13.83 13.23
CA THR A 35 0.94 -14.88 12.22
C THR A 35 0.50 -14.33 10.87
N PRO A 36 1.29 -14.45 9.78
CA PRO A 36 0.94 -14.01 8.44
C PRO A 36 -0.40 -14.59 7.97
N GLY A 37 -1.26 -13.74 7.39
CA GLY A 37 -2.42 -14.23 6.66
C GLY A 37 -1.95 -15.08 5.48
N ALA A 38 -2.62 -16.21 5.23
CA ALA A 38 -2.26 -17.08 4.11
C ALA A 38 -2.63 -16.50 2.76
N GLU A 39 -3.62 -15.58 2.72
CA GLU A 39 -4.15 -15.00 1.49
C GLU A 39 -4.82 -13.64 1.70
N MET A 40 -4.87 -12.83 0.65
CA MET A 40 -5.68 -11.63 0.61
C MET A 40 -7.16 -12.01 0.56
N VAL A 41 -7.94 -11.47 1.49
CA VAL A 41 -9.38 -11.74 1.61
C VAL A 41 -10.19 -10.57 1.06
N VAL A 42 -11.14 -10.88 0.18
CA VAL A 42 -12.20 -9.95 -0.24
C VAL A 42 -13.46 -10.30 0.52
N LEU A 43 -14.03 -9.31 1.21
CA LEU A 43 -15.19 -9.48 2.07
C LEU A 43 -16.46 -9.25 1.26
N PRO A 44 -17.36 -10.25 1.16
CA PRO A 44 -18.66 -10.03 0.53
C PRO A 44 -19.53 -9.17 1.44
N THR A 45 -20.19 -8.17 0.86
CA THR A 45 -21.20 -7.37 1.55
C THR A 45 -22.50 -7.35 0.73
N SER A 46 -23.61 -6.89 1.32
CA SER A 46 -24.90 -6.74 0.62
C SER A 46 -24.83 -5.76 -0.55
N HIS A 47 -23.85 -4.86 -0.56
CA HIS A 47 -23.68 -3.84 -1.63
C HIS A 47 -22.59 -4.19 -2.64
N GLY A 48 -21.80 -5.21 -2.36
CA GLY A 48 -20.70 -5.66 -3.21
C GLY A 48 -19.46 -6.03 -2.41
N PRO A 49 -18.47 -6.66 -3.06
CA PRO A 49 -17.26 -7.10 -2.39
C PRO A 49 -16.31 -5.93 -2.09
N ILE A 50 -15.81 -5.90 -0.85
CA ILE A 50 -14.84 -4.89 -0.40
C ILE A 50 -13.52 -5.54 -0.01
N SER A 51 -12.45 -4.77 -0.10
CA SER A 51 -11.13 -5.12 0.41
C SER A 51 -10.78 -4.22 1.58
N THR A 52 -10.17 -4.77 2.62
CA THR A 52 -9.68 -3.98 3.75
C THR A 52 -8.18 -4.18 3.91
N ALA A 53 -7.41 -3.12 3.72
CA ALA A 53 -6.00 -3.08 4.06
C ALA A 53 -5.83 -2.58 5.49
N ILE A 54 -4.95 -3.22 6.25
CA ILE A 54 -4.70 -2.86 7.64
C ILE A 54 -3.40 -2.06 7.73
N CYS A 55 -3.52 -0.80 8.18
CA CYS A 55 -2.39 0.08 8.45
C CYS A 55 -1.47 0.20 7.22
N TYR A 56 -0.20 -0.16 7.37
CA TYR A 56 0.83 0.00 6.34
C TYR A 56 0.64 -0.90 5.11
N GLU A 57 -0.24 -1.89 5.15
CA GLU A 57 -0.56 -2.74 3.99
C GLU A 57 -1.01 -1.92 2.77
N ILE A 58 -1.69 -0.80 3.00
CA ILE A 58 -2.16 0.09 1.93
C ILE A 58 -1.02 0.71 1.11
N VAL A 59 0.19 0.76 1.66
CA VAL A 59 1.37 1.31 0.99
C VAL A 59 1.86 0.40 -0.13
N PHE A 60 1.60 -0.91 -0.05
CA PHE A 60 2.05 -1.89 -1.03
C PHE A 60 1.08 -2.02 -2.21
N PRO A 61 1.41 -1.45 -3.39
CA PRO A 61 0.49 -1.41 -4.52
C PRO A 61 0.15 -2.81 -5.04
N GLY A 62 1.12 -3.72 -5.06
CA GLY A 62 0.93 -5.11 -5.50
C GLY A 62 -0.05 -5.87 -4.62
N LEU A 63 -0.05 -5.62 -3.30
CA LEU A 63 -0.97 -6.23 -2.36
C LEU A 63 -2.40 -5.75 -2.60
N VAL A 64 -2.60 -4.43 -2.70
CA VAL A 64 -3.92 -3.85 -2.97
C VAL A 64 -4.45 -4.28 -4.34
N ARG A 65 -3.57 -4.35 -5.36
CA ARG A 65 -3.92 -4.86 -6.67
C ARG A 65 -4.47 -6.29 -6.62
N GLN A 66 -3.86 -7.18 -5.84
CA GLN A 66 -4.35 -8.55 -5.69
C GLN A 66 -5.80 -8.60 -5.20
N SER A 67 -6.20 -7.72 -4.28
CA SER A 67 -7.59 -7.67 -3.81
C SER A 67 -8.56 -7.26 -4.91
N VAL A 68 -8.18 -6.32 -5.78
CA VAL A 68 -9.02 -5.90 -6.90
C VAL A 68 -9.10 -6.97 -7.99
N VAL A 69 -8.00 -7.67 -8.26
CA VAL A 69 -8.00 -8.85 -9.16
C VAL A 69 -8.92 -9.95 -8.64
N LYS A 70 -9.02 -10.11 -7.31
CA LYS A 70 -9.96 -11.04 -6.66
C LYS A 70 -11.40 -10.51 -6.59
N GLY A 71 -11.69 -9.32 -7.16
CA GLY A 71 -13.03 -8.78 -7.34
C GLY A 71 -13.44 -7.68 -6.38
N ALA A 72 -12.55 -7.10 -5.58
CA ALA A 72 -12.90 -5.97 -4.72
C ALA A 72 -13.37 -4.77 -5.55
N GLN A 73 -14.52 -4.21 -5.18
CA GLN A 73 -15.17 -3.08 -5.86
C GLN A 73 -15.02 -1.76 -5.10
N LEU A 74 -14.64 -1.84 -3.83
CA LEU A 74 -14.33 -0.73 -2.94
C LEU A 74 -13.09 -1.09 -2.13
N LEU A 75 -12.19 -0.14 -1.98
CA LEU A 75 -11.06 -0.25 -1.09
C LEU A 75 -11.39 0.38 0.26
N THR A 76 -11.07 -0.31 1.33
CA THR A 76 -11.11 0.26 2.67
C THR A 76 -9.75 0.11 3.34
N THR A 77 -9.43 1.00 4.28
CA THR A 77 -8.26 0.85 5.12
C THR A 77 -8.56 1.33 6.53
N ILE A 78 -8.07 0.56 7.49
CA ILE A 78 -8.12 0.90 8.91
C ILE A 78 -6.68 1.00 9.43
N THR A 79 -6.38 2.04 10.20
CA THR A 79 -5.01 2.26 10.65
C THR A 79 -4.96 2.92 12.02
N ASN A 80 -3.84 2.72 12.71
CA ASN A 80 -3.48 3.49 13.88
C ASN A 80 -2.23 4.30 13.57
N ASP A 81 -2.43 5.58 13.26
CA ASP A 81 -1.35 6.52 12.94
C ASP A 81 -0.76 7.21 14.17
N ALA A 82 -1.18 6.83 15.40
CA ALA A 82 -0.69 7.42 16.64
C ALA A 82 0.84 7.34 16.80
N TRP A 83 1.46 6.31 16.21
CA TRP A 83 2.90 6.11 16.19
C TRP A 83 3.67 7.27 15.54
N TYR A 84 3.04 8.00 14.63
CA TYR A 84 3.65 9.08 13.87
C TYR A 84 3.59 10.44 14.57
N GLY A 85 2.77 10.58 15.63
CA GLY A 85 2.58 11.84 16.34
C GLY A 85 2.18 13.00 15.42
N HIS A 86 2.63 14.20 15.76
CA HIS A 86 2.41 15.43 14.97
C HIS A 86 3.47 15.62 13.87
N SER A 87 3.78 14.57 13.12
CA SER A 87 4.74 14.62 12.00
C SER A 87 4.03 14.74 10.65
N SER A 88 4.80 14.75 9.57
CA SER A 88 4.27 14.66 8.19
C SER A 88 3.79 13.25 7.81
N ALA A 89 4.15 12.23 8.58
CA ALA A 89 3.92 10.83 8.22
C ALA A 89 2.43 10.45 8.10
N PRO A 90 1.48 10.90 8.95
CA PRO A 90 0.06 10.64 8.74
C PRO A 90 -0.47 11.16 7.40
N TYR A 91 0.00 12.33 6.98
CA TYR A 91 -0.38 12.92 5.68
C TYR A 91 0.22 12.16 4.51
N GLN A 92 1.49 11.76 4.61
CA GLN A 92 2.16 10.92 3.59
C GLN A 92 1.48 9.56 3.48
N HIS A 93 1.10 8.95 4.60
CA HIS A 93 0.39 7.68 4.63
C HIS A 93 -0.99 7.79 3.98
N PHE A 94 -1.72 8.90 4.23
CA PHE A 94 -3.00 9.17 3.55
C PHE A 94 -2.82 9.41 2.05
N LEU A 95 -1.79 10.14 1.64
CA LEU A 95 -1.47 10.36 0.23
C LEU A 95 -1.15 9.04 -0.50
N GLN A 96 -0.34 8.18 0.12
CA GLN A 96 -0.04 6.85 -0.42
C GLN A 96 -1.30 5.98 -0.56
N ALA A 97 -2.20 6.04 0.43
CA ALA A 97 -3.50 5.37 0.34
C ALA A 97 -4.35 5.93 -0.82
N SER A 98 -4.34 7.24 -1.03
CA SER A 98 -5.07 7.89 -2.13
C SER A 98 -4.55 7.46 -3.51
N MET A 99 -3.25 7.21 -3.64
CA MET A 99 -2.67 6.64 -4.87
C MET A 99 -3.26 5.28 -5.22
N ARG A 100 -3.61 4.46 -4.23
CA ARG A 100 -4.26 3.14 -4.48
C ARG A 100 -5.63 3.31 -5.14
N ALA A 101 -6.38 4.37 -4.81
CA ALA A 101 -7.66 4.66 -5.45
C ALA A 101 -7.49 4.90 -6.96
N ILE A 102 -6.48 5.68 -7.34
CA ILE A 102 -6.14 5.97 -8.75
C ILE A 102 -5.68 4.69 -9.47
N GLU A 103 -4.71 4.01 -8.89
CA GLU A 103 -4.09 2.81 -9.50
C GLU A 103 -5.11 1.71 -9.78
N GLN A 104 -6.11 1.59 -8.92
CA GLN A 104 -7.10 0.53 -9.02
C GLN A 104 -8.43 0.99 -9.62
N GLY A 105 -8.64 2.29 -9.81
CA GLY A 105 -9.91 2.85 -10.28
C GLY A 105 -11.06 2.56 -9.32
N ARG A 106 -10.83 2.69 -8.01
CA ARG A 106 -11.78 2.39 -6.94
C ARG A 106 -11.90 3.55 -5.97
N TYR A 107 -13.09 3.69 -5.36
CA TYR A 107 -13.19 4.52 -4.17
C TYR A 107 -12.37 3.90 -3.04
N LEU A 108 -11.80 4.77 -2.22
CA LEU A 108 -11.14 4.40 -0.98
C LEU A 108 -11.84 5.06 0.21
N VAL A 109 -12.17 4.26 1.22
CA VAL A 109 -12.67 4.73 2.52
C VAL A 109 -11.63 4.40 3.57
N ARG A 110 -11.14 5.42 4.27
CA ARG A 110 -10.11 5.27 5.31
C ARG A 110 -10.61 5.71 6.66
N ALA A 111 -10.43 4.85 7.67
CA ALA A 111 -10.60 5.16 9.07
C ALA A 111 -9.25 5.10 9.77
N ALA A 112 -8.83 6.22 10.38
CA ALA A 112 -7.55 6.33 11.05
C ALA A 112 -7.72 6.76 12.50
N ASN A 113 -7.10 6.05 13.42
CA ASN A 113 -6.94 6.52 14.79
C ASN A 113 -5.82 7.57 14.79
N THR A 114 -6.13 8.80 15.23
CA THR A 114 -5.28 9.99 15.25
C THR A 114 -4.78 10.50 13.89
N GLY A 115 -4.81 9.68 12.85
CA GLY A 115 -4.41 10.07 11.50
C GLY A 115 -5.55 10.70 10.70
N VAL A 116 -5.33 10.90 9.39
CA VAL A 116 -6.34 11.43 8.48
C VAL A 116 -7.31 10.32 8.11
N SER A 117 -8.58 10.44 8.51
CA SER A 117 -9.69 9.66 7.96
C SER A 117 -10.23 10.36 6.73
N GLY A 118 -10.73 9.60 5.73
CA GLY A 118 -11.22 10.25 4.52
C GLY A 118 -11.85 9.31 3.51
N ILE A 119 -12.50 9.93 2.53
CA ILE A 119 -13.08 9.29 1.35
C ILE A 119 -12.38 9.87 0.12
N VAL A 120 -11.86 8.99 -0.71
CA VAL A 120 -11.14 9.34 -1.93
C VAL A 120 -11.83 8.71 -3.13
N ASP A 121 -12.02 9.48 -4.20
CA ASP A 121 -12.64 9.01 -5.43
C ASP A 121 -11.63 8.21 -6.30
N PRO A 122 -12.09 7.51 -7.35
CA PRO A 122 -11.22 6.72 -8.23
C PRO A 122 -10.18 7.54 -9.02
N TYR A 123 -10.29 8.86 -9.00
CA TYR A 123 -9.33 9.78 -9.63
C TYR A 123 -8.34 10.36 -8.62
N GLY A 124 -8.39 9.92 -7.35
CA GLY A 124 -7.51 10.39 -6.29
C GLY A 124 -7.94 11.71 -5.66
N ARG A 125 -9.14 12.22 -5.99
CA ARG A 125 -9.66 13.44 -5.38
C ARG A 125 -10.19 13.11 -3.99
N VAL A 126 -9.77 13.89 -3.01
CA VAL A 126 -10.28 13.78 -1.65
C VAL A 126 -11.69 14.39 -1.60
N VAL A 127 -12.69 13.53 -1.42
CA VAL A 127 -14.10 13.93 -1.32
C VAL A 127 -14.36 14.54 0.03
N GLN A 128 -13.87 13.90 1.09
CA GLN A 128 -13.93 14.38 2.48
C GLN A 128 -12.71 13.87 3.25
N GLN A 129 -12.27 14.64 4.23
CA GLN A 129 -11.22 14.21 5.17
C GLN A 129 -11.38 14.89 6.53
N SER A 130 -10.86 14.23 7.57
CA SER A 130 -10.69 14.80 8.92
C SER A 130 -9.35 15.52 9.06
N ALA A 131 -9.22 16.33 10.10
CA ALA A 131 -7.90 16.68 10.62
C ALA A 131 -7.24 15.48 11.35
N ILE A 132 -5.95 15.58 11.64
CA ILE A 132 -5.27 14.63 12.55
C ILE A 132 -5.67 14.94 13.99
N PHE A 133 -5.70 13.93 14.85
CA PHE A 133 -6.11 14.02 16.27
C PHE A 133 -7.53 14.54 16.50
N GLU A 134 -8.36 14.57 15.47
CA GLU A 134 -9.77 14.95 15.58
C GLU A 134 -10.64 13.69 15.78
N ARG A 135 -11.48 13.73 16.80
CA ARG A 135 -12.49 12.68 17.01
C ARG A 135 -13.76 13.03 16.26
N THR A 136 -13.90 12.52 15.05
CA THR A 136 -15.02 12.82 14.16
C THR A 136 -15.50 11.58 13.41
N ALA A 137 -16.69 11.70 12.81
CA ALA A 137 -17.22 10.73 11.87
C ALA A 137 -17.44 11.41 10.51
N ILE A 138 -17.00 10.74 9.45
CA ILE A 138 -17.17 11.20 8.07
C ILE A 138 -18.25 10.33 7.42
N VAL A 139 -19.22 10.96 6.76
CA VAL A 139 -20.27 10.28 6.01
C VAL A 139 -20.26 10.81 4.58
N GLY A 140 -20.27 9.90 3.62
CA GLY A 140 -20.29 10.26 2.21
C GLY A 140 -20.68 9.07 1.32
N ASP A 141 -21.01 9.37 0.07
CA ASP A 141 -21.43 8.38 -0.90
C ASP A 141 -20.22 7.83 -1.66
N VAL A 142 -20.18 6.50 -1.78
CA VAL A 142 -19.20 5.77 -2.58
C VAL A 142 -19.93 4.83 -3.54
N ARG A 143 -19.28 4.51 -4.65
CA ARG A 143 -19.83 3.57 -5.64
C ARG A 143 -19.00 2.30 -5.65
N MET A 144 -19.67 1.15 -5.72
CA MET A 144 -19.04 -0.12 -6.02
C MET A 144 -18.69 -0.16 -7.50
N LEU A 145 -17.40 -0.13 -7.81
CA LEU A 145 -16.92 -0.03 -9.19
C LEU A 145 -16.34 -1.37 -9.65
N GLN A 146 -16.66 -1.71 -10.89
CA GLN A 146 -16.09 -2.83 -11.63
C GLN A 146 -15.19 -2.32 -12.76
N GLY A 147 -14.48 -3.24 -13.44
CA GLY A 147 -13.52 -2.89 -14.46
C GLY A 147 -12.11 -2.73 -13.92
N GLY A 148 -11.20 -2.20 -14.70
CA GLY A 148 -9.80 -2.08 -14.32
C GLY A 148 -9.07 -0.96 -15.03
N THR A 149 -8.05 -0.44 -14.39
CA THR A 149 -7.08 0.49 -14.94
C THR A 149 -6.00 -0.26 -15.72
N VAL A 150 -5.18 0.47 -16.45
CA VAL A 150 -3.98 -0.10 -17.09
C VAL A 150 -3.08 -0.71 -16.01
N TYR A 151 -2.79 0.05 -14.94
CA TYR A 151 -1.99 -0.45 -13.82
C TYR A 151 -2.61 -1.70 -13.17
N GLY A 152 -3.92 -1.70 -12.94
CA GLY A 152 -4.63 -2.85 -12.39
C GLY A 152 -4.44 -4.13 -13.22
N ARG A 153 -4.25 -4.01 -14.55
CA ARG A 153 -4.03 -5.15 -15.45
C ARG A 153 -2.57 -5.60 -15.47
N ILE A 154 -1.63 -4.68 -15.67
CA ILE A 154 -0.23 -5.01 -15.93
C ILE A 154 0.68 -4.85 -14.71
N GLY A 155 0.23 -4.17 -13.64
CA GLY A 155 1.05 -3.89 -12.46
C GLY A 155 2.30 -3.09 -12.82
N ASP A 156 3.43 -3.47 -12.24
CA ASP A 156 4.71 -2.77 -12.37
C ASP A 156 5.49 -3.14 -13.66
N LEU A 157 4.84 -3.78 -14.66
CA LEU A 157 5.51 -4.21 -15.89
C LEU A 157 6.24 -3.07 -16.58
N PHE A 158 5.66 -1.86 -16.62
CA PHE A 158 6.30 -0.69 -17.21
C PHE A 158 7.61 -0.33 -16.49
N ALA A 159 7.62 -0.36 -15.17
CA ALA A 159 8.81 -0.08 -14.37
C ALA A 159 9.90 -1.13 -14.63
N TYR A 160 9.55 -2.40 -14.74
CA TYR A 160 10.50 -3.47 -15.08
C TYR A 160 11.09 -3.29 -16.50
N ILE A 161 10.28 -2.90 -17.48
CA ILE A 161 10.76 -2.60 -18.83
C ILE A 161 11.75 -1.42 -18.80
N CYS A 162 11.42 -0.33 -18.11
CA CYS A 162 12.32 0.80 -17.96
C CYS A 162 13.64 0.42 -17.28
N ALA A 163 13.58 -0.38 -16.22
CA ALA A 163 14.77 -0.86 -15.53
C ALA A 163 15.64 -1.73 -16.43
N ALA A 164 15.03 -2.64 -17.19
CA ALA A 164 15.75 -3.51 -18.13
C ALA A 164 16.42 -2.71 -19.26
N LEU A 165 15.72 -1.74 -19.84
CA LEU A 165 16.28 -0.86 -20.88
C LEU A 165 17.42 -0.01 -20.34
N THR A 166 17.29 0.53 -19.13
CA THR A 166 18.35 1.31 -18.48
C THR A 166 19.59 0.44 -18.26
N LEU A 167 19.41 -0.77 -17.74
CA LEU A 167 20.52 -1.71 -17.52
C LEU A 167 21.22 -2.07 -18.86
N ALA A 168 20.44 -2.37 -19.89
CA ALA A 168 20.99 -2.67 -21.22
C ALA A 168 21.80 -1.48 -21.78
N ALA A 169 21.28 -0.27 -21.66
CA ALA A 169 21.98 0.93 -22.11
C ALA A 169 23.31 1.15 -21.36
N LEU A 170 23.32 0.93 -20.05
CA LEU A 170 24.54 1.03 -19.24
C LEU A 170 25.58 -0.03 -19.62
N LEU A 171 25.17 -1.25 -19.87
CA LEU A 171 26.07 -2.32 -20.30
C LEU A 171 26.66 -2.04 -21.69
N CYS A 172 25.86 -1.57 -22.65
CA CYS A 172 26.33 -1.17 -23.97
C CYS A 172 27.30 0.03 -23.92
N SER A 173 27.05 1.01 -23.07
CA SER A 173 27.91 2.20 -22.94
C SER A 173 29.24 1.88 -22.25
N GLY A 174 29.27 0.92 -21.32
CA GLY A 174 30.50 0.45 -20.66
C GLY A 174 31.46 -0.26 -21.62
N GLY A 175 30.93 -1.00 -22.62
CA GLY A 175 31.73 -1.66 -23.66
C GLY A 175 32.47 -0.72 -24.61
N ILE A 176 31.92 0.49 -24.86
CA ILE A 176 32.52 1.47 -25.78
C ILE A 176 33.74 2.20 -25.16
N ARG A 177 33.83 2.26 -23.82
CA ARG A 177 34.96 2.90 -23.12
C ARG A 177 36.23 2.06 -23.05
N GLY A 178 36.11 0.73 -23.23
CA GLY A 178 37.26 -0.19 -23.16
C GLY A 178 38.18 -0.18 -24.39
N ASP A 179 37.73 0.36 -25.54
CA ASP A 179 38.47 0.27 -26.82
C ASP A 179 39.24 1.56 -27.20
N ARG A 180 39.28 2.56 -26.33
CA ARG A 180 40.03 3.82 -26.59
C ARG A 180 41.42 3.93 -25.94
N THR A 181 41.90 2.84 -25.35
CA THR A 181 43.26 2.79 -24.75
C THR A 181 44.09 1.64 -25.29
N ARG A 182 44.18 1.53 -26.64
CA ARG A 182 45.24 0.78 -27.32
C ARG A 182 45.84 1.62 -28.45
#